data_39d07dacb4158f792d5752c7ecf6c13b
#
_entry.id   39d07dacb4158f792d5752c7ecf6c13b
#
_cell.length_a   1.000
_cell.length_b   1.000
_cell.length_c   1.000
_cell.angle_alpha   90.00
_cell.angle_beta   90.00
_cell.angle_gamma   90.00
#
_symmetry.space_group_name_H-M   'P 1'
#
loop_
_entity.id
_entity.type
_entity.pdbx_description
1 polymer ?
#
loop_
_entity_poly.entity_id
_entity_poly.type
_entity_poly.pdbx_seq_one_letter_code
_entity_poly.pdbx_strand_id
1 'polypeptide(L)'
;CIPSVVFGLLGMQVLVPAVAKVFGKASGACLLSAIVVLSIMILPSIVSVSVTALNAVPPEYEQGSLALGATDTETWFKISIPAARSGIAAGIVLGIGRAIGEAMAVMMVAGNSPNMPDSLFRSVTFLTTAIAKEMSYASGLQKQALFSIALVLFVFIMVINAVSYTHLRAH
;
A
#
# COMPACT_ATOMS: atom_id res chain seq x y z
N CYS A 1 -9.49 -10.34 7.54
CA CYS A 1 -9.05 -9.66 6.30
C CYS A 1 -10.22 -9.54 5.34
N ILE A 2 -10.54 -8.33 4.88
CA ILE A 2 -11.52 -8.11 3.81
C ILE A 2 -10.82 -8.42 2.48
N PRO A 3 -11.45 -9.19 1.57
CA PRO A 3 -10.88 -9.44 0.24
C PRO A 3 -10.67 -8.14 -0.55
N SER A 4 -9.54 -8.01 -1.25
CA SER A 4 -9.19 -6.80 -2.02
C SER A 4 -10.23 -6.45 -3.10
N VAL A 5 -10.89 -7.47 -3.66
CA VAL A 5 -11.96 -7.30 -4.65
C VAL A 5 -13.12 -6.48 -4.08
N VAL A 6 -13.45 -6.61 -2.80
CA VAL A 6 -14.51 -5.82 -2.15
C VAL A 6 -14.14 -4.34 -2.13
N PHE A 7 -12.89 -4.01 -1.81
CA PHE A 7 -12.41 -2.62 -1.88
C PHE A 7 -12.44 -2.06 -3.31
N GLY A 8 -12.08 -2.89 -4.30
CA GLY A 8 -12.18 -2.53 -5.71
C GLY A 8 -13.63 -2.26 -6.14
N LEU A 9 -14.56 -3.12 -5.73
CA LEU A 9 -15.99 -2.98 -6.04
C LEU A 9 -16.57 -1.72 -5.42
N LEU A 10 -16.31 -1.47 -4.13
CA LEU A 10 -16.73 -0.26 -3.44
C LEU A 10 -16.09 0.99 -4.08
N GLY A 11 -14.81 0.90 -4.43
CA GLY A 11 -14.12 1.97 -5.13
C GLY A 11 -14.76 2.30 -6.47
N MET A 12 -15.11 1.28 -7.25
CA MET A 12 -15.78 1.46 -8.55
C MET A 12 -17.19 2.04 -8.40
N GLN A 13 -17.95 1.61 -7.40
CA GLN A 13 -19.34 2.05 -7.23
C GLN A 13 -19.49 3.40 -6.52
N VAL A 14 -18.58 3.74 -5.61
CA VAL A 14 -18.69 4.93 -4.77
C VAL A 14 -17.61 5.96 -5.13
N LEU A 15 -16.34 5.56 -5.13
CA LEU A 15 -15.23 6.49 -5.30
C LEU A 15 -15.11 7.00 -6.74
N VAL A 16 -15.21 6.13 -7.73
CA VAL A 16 -15.09 6.51 -9.14
C VAL A 16 -16.16 7.53 -9.54
N PRO A 17 -17.47 7.34 -9.25
CA PRO A 17 -18.48 8.37 -9.50
C PRO A 17 -18.26 9.64 -8.68
N ALA A 18 -17.82 9.53 -7.43
CA ALA A 18 -17.54 10.69 -6.59
C ALA A 18 -16.41 11.55 -7.17
N VAL A 19 -15.30 10.92 -7.58
CA VAL A 19 -14.18 11.63 -8.22
C VAL A 19 -14.61 12.29 -9.53
N ALA A 20 -15.37 11.60 -10.38
CA ALA A 20 -15.91 12.17 -11.61
C ALA A 20 -16.75 13.43 -11.33
N LYS A 21 -17.64 13.36 -10.34
CA LYS A 21 -18.56 14.46 -9.98
C LYS A 21 -17.82 15.64 -9.35
N VAL A 22 -16.92 15.39 -8.39
CA VAL A 22 -16.19 16.43 -7.64
C VAL A 22 -15.24 17.20 -8.55
N PHE A 23 -14.56 16.52 -9.45
CA PHE A 23 -13.55 17.13 -10.33
C PHE A 23 -14.08 17.43 -11.74
N GLY A 24 -15.37 17.24 -12.00
CA GLY A 24 -16.00 17.55 -13.29
C GLY A 24 -15.40 16.75 -14.45
N LYS A 25 -15.02 15.48 -14.24
CA LYS A 25 -14.40 14.61 -15.25
C LYS A 25 -15.43 13.66 -15.86
N ALA A 26 -15.22 13.28 -17.12
CA ALA A 26 -16.09 12.32 -17.81
C ALA A 26 -16.03 10.92 -17.15
N SER A 27 -14.90 10.55 -16.56
CA SER A 27 -14.72 9.32 -15.80
C SER A 27 -13.83 9.58 -14.59
N GLY A 28 -14.19 8.97 -13.45
CA GLY A 28 -13.37 8.96 -12.25
C GLY A 28 -12.46 7.72 -12.13
N ALA A 29 -12.47 6.83 -13.12
CA ALA A 29 -11.56 5.69 -13.19
C ALA A 29 -10.17 6.18 -13.65
N CYS A 30 -9.30 6.45 -12.68
CA CYS A 30 -8.04 7.14 -12.89
C CYS A 30 -7.00 6.77 -11.81
N LEU A 31 -5.77 7.26 -12.00
CA LEU A 31 -4.67 7.06 -11.05
C LEU A 31 -5.02 7.53 -9.65
N LEU A 32 -5.72 8.67 -9.49
CA LEU A 32 -6.14 9.18 -8.18
C LEU A 32 -7.05 8.19 -7.44
N SER A 33 -8.05 7.63 -8.14
CA SER A 33 -8.95 6.62 -7.55
C SER A 33 -8.20 5.36 -7.11
N ALA A 34 -7.21 4.92 -7.90
CA ALA A 34 -6.36 3.80 -7.54
C ALA A 34 -5.53 4.10 -6.27
N ILE A 35 -4.92 5.28 -6.18
CA ILE A 35 -4.14 5.71 -5.01
C ILE A 35 -5.01 5.72 -3.75
N VAL A 36 -6.21 6.30 -3.81
CA VAL A 36 -7.12 6.37 -2.65
C VAL A 36 -7.55 4.98 -2.19
N VAL A 37 -7.96 4.10 -3.11
CA VAL A 37 -8.37 2.72 -2.76
C VAL A 37 -7.20 1.94 -2.15
N LEU A 38 -6.00 2.02 -2.74
CA LEU A 38 -4.81 1.38 -2.20
C LEU A 38 -4.47 1.89 -0.80
N SER A 39 -4.50 3.21 -0.60
CA SER A 39 -4.22 3.83 0.69
C SER A 39 -5.15 3.33 1.78
N ILE A 40 -6.47 3.30 1.51
CA ILE A 40 -7.47 2.80 2.45
C ILE A 40 -7.25 1.31 2.74
N MET A 41 -6.89 0.53 1.73
CA MET A 41 -6.71 -0.92 1.87
C MET A 41 -5.47 -1.31 2.67
N ILE A 42 -4.37 -0.56 2.55
CA ILE A 42 -3.12 -0.88 3.27
C ILE A 42 -3.09 -0.38 4.72
N LEU A 43 -3.84 0.70 5.02
CA LEU A 43 -3.90 1.32 6.35
C LEU A 43 -4.16 0.32 7.48
N PRO A 44 -5.17 -0.57 7.43
CA PRO A 44 -5.42 -1.51 8.50
C PRO A 44 -4.25 -2.46 8.78
N SER A 45 -3.52 -2.85 7.74
CA SER A 45 -2.34 -3.72 7.88
C SER A 45 -1.19 -2.98 8.58
N ILE A 46 -0.92 -1.74 8.17
CA ILE A 46 0.11 -0.88 8.78
C ILE A 46 -0.23 -0.62 10.25
N VAL A 47 -1.47 -0.21 10.52
CA VAL A 47 -1.94 0.06 11.89
C VAL A 47 -1.83 -1.18 12.77
N SER A 48 -2.27 -2.34 12.30
CA SER A 48 -2.21 -3.58 13.09
C SER A 48 -0.78 -3.95 13.49
N VAL A 49 0.17 -3.88 12.56
CA VAL A 49 1.59 -4.17 12.87
C VAL A 49 2.18 -3.11 13.78
N SER A 50 1.86 -1.83 13.56
CA SER A 50 2.34 -0.72 14.40
C SER A 50 1.83 -0.82 15.84
N VAL A 51 0.56 -1.17 16.04
CA VAL A 51 -0.02 -1.40 17.37
C VAL A 51 0.66 -2.58 18.05
N THR A 52 0.91 -3.67 17.33
CA THR A 52 1.65 -4.82 17.89
C THR A 52 3.06 -4.42 18.33
N ALA A 53 3.75 -3.59 17.55
CA ALA A 53 5.08 -3.09 17.88
C ALA A 53 5.06 -2.16 19.10
N LEU A 54 4.05 -1.29 19.22
CA LEU A 54 3.86 -0.43 20.38
C LEU A 54 3.58 -1.25 21.67
N ASN A 55 2.73 -2.26 21.57
CA ASN A 55 2.41 -3.13 22.69
C ASN A 55 3.57 -4.04 23.13
N ALA A 56 4.59 -4.19 22.30
CA ALA A 56 5.82 -4.93 22.61
C ALA A 56 6.87 -4.08 23.33
N VAL A 57 6.65 -2.77 23.48
CA VAL A 57 7.53 -1.89 24.27
C VAL A 57 7.41 -2.29 25.75
N PRO A 58 8.53 -2.51 26.46
CA PRO A 58 8.48 -2.85 27.89
C PRO A 58 7.78 -1.76 28.69
N PRO A 59 6.84 -2.13 29.59
CA PRO A 59 6.05 -1.16 30.37
C PRO A 59 6.91 -0.30 31.31
N GLU A 60 8.12 -0.75 31.64
CA GLU A 60 9.08 -0.02 32.46
C GLU A 60 9.49 1.32 31.83
N TYR A 61 9.49 1.42 30.50
CA TYR A 61 9.81 2.67 29.81
C TYR A 61 8.72 3.72 30.02
N GLU A 62 7.47 3.31 29.94
CA GLU A 62 6.32 4.19 30.16
C GLU A 62 6.22 4.58 31.64
N GLN A 63 6.33 3.61 32.55
CA GLN A 63 6.29 3.84 34.00
C GLN A 63 7.43 4.75 34.47
N GLY A 64 8.66 4.57 33.92
CA GLY A 64 9.80 5.43 34.22
C GLY A 64 9.57 6.87 33.78
N SER A 65 8.99 7.08 32.61
CA SER A 65 8.64 8.41 32.09
C SER A 65 7.61 9.12 32.96
N LEU A 66 6.54 8.40 33.32
CA LEU A 66 5.48 8.93 34.21
C LEU A 66 6.00 9.24 35.62
N ALA A 67 6.90 8.41 36.15
CA ALA A 67 7.52 8.64 37.47
C ALA A 67 8.39 9.91 37.48
N LEU A 68 8.93 10.32 36.35
CA LEU A 68 9.67 11.59 36.17
C LEU A 68 8.75 12.79 35.96
N GLY A 69 7.41 12.60 36.01
CA GLY A 69 6.42 13.68 35.90
C GLY A 69 6.00 14.01 34.49
N ALA A 70 6.33 13.18 33.48
CA ALA A 70 5.83 13.35 32.13
C ALA A 70 4.32 13.04 32.07
N THR A 71 3.61 13.71 31.17
CA THR A 71 2.23 13.39 30.86
C THR A 71 2.12 12.15 29.99
N ASP A 72 0.95 11.49 29.95
CA ASP A 72 0.69 10.35 29.07
C ASP A 72 1.02 10.69 27.59
N THR A 73 0.60 11.86 27.14
CA THR A 73 0.89 12.32 25.77
C THR A 73 2.39 12.47 25.50
N GLU A 74 3.15 13.02 26.42
CA GLU A 74 4.59 13.15 26.29
C GLU A 74 5.28 11.79 26.30
N THR A 75 4.85 10.89 27.16
CA THR A 75 5.36 9.51 27.22
C THR A 75 5.11 8.79 25.90
N TRP A 76 3.91 8.89 25.34
CA TRP A 76 3.59 8.29 24.04
C TRP A 76 4.50 8.79 22.92
N PHE A 77 4.61 10.11 22.75
CA PHE A 77 5.35 10.68 21.63
C PHE A 77 6.86 10.64 21.80
N LYS A 78 7.36 10.77 23.05
CA LYS A 78 8.80 10.86 23.31
C LYS A 78 9.46 9.54 23.67
N ILE A 79 8.68 8.55 24.15
CA ILE A 79 9.20 7.26 24.63
C ILE A 79 8.64 6.09 23.82
N SER A 80 7.31 5.87 23.84
CA SER A 80 6.69 4.65 23.28
C SER A 80 6.84 4.57 21.75
N ILE A 81 6.54 5.64 21.02
CA ILE A 81 6.68 5.67 19.56
C ILE A 81 8.15 5.55 19.10
N PRO A 82 9.10 6.30 19.67
CA PRO A 82 10.51 6.11 19.34
C PRO A 82 11.06 4.72 19.69
N ALA A 83 10.62 4.12 20.79
CA ALA A 83 11.01 2.76 21.19
C ALA A 83 10.47 1.70 20.18
N ALA A 84 9.25 1.90 19.66
CA ALA A 84 8.62 1.02 18.69
C ALA A 84 8.99 1.30 17.22
N ARG A 85 9.88 2.26 16.94
CA ARG A 85 10.15 2.77 15.57
C ARG A 85 10.48 1.69 14.54
N SER A 86 11.26 0.69 14.92
CA SER A 86 11.65 -0.40 14.02
C SER A 86 10.44 -1.26 13.62
N GLY A 87 9.56 -1.56 14.56
CA GLY A 87 8.33 -2.32 14.29
C GLY A 87 7.31 -1.52 13.48
N ILE A 88 7.18 -0.21 13.73
CA ILE A 88 6.33 0.68 12.93
C ILE A 88 6.86 0.75 11.49
N ALA A 89 8.17 0.92 11.31
CA ALA A 89 8.80 0.92 10.00
C ALA A 89 8.59 -0.41 9.26
N ALA A 90 8.69 -1.56 9.95
CA ALA A 90 8.37 -2.86 9.39
C ALA A 90 6.92 -2.94 8.91
N GLY A 91 5.96 -2.38 9.67
CA GLY A 91 4.56 -2.29 9.28
C GLY A 91 4.35 -1.48 8.00
N ILE A 92 5.03 -0.35 7.87
CA ILE A 92 4.99 0.51 6.66
C ILE A 92 5.52 -0.25 5.45
N VAL A 93 6.68 -0.91 5.58
CA VAL A 93 7.29 -1.69 4.50
C VAL A 93 6.37 -2.83 4.05
N LEU A 94 5.76 -3.54 5.01
CA LEU A 94 4.78 -4.58 4.70
C LEU A 94 3.57 -4.02 3.93
N GLY A 95 3.08 -2.85 4.33
CA GLY A 95 2.01 -2.14 3.62
C GLY A 95 2.40 -1.76 2.18
N ILE A 96 3.60 -1.22 1.99
CA ILE A 96 4.12 -0.88 0.65
C ILE A 96 4.25 -2.13 -0.22
N GLY A 97 4.82 -3.22 0.29
CA GLY A 97 4.95 -4.48 -0.43
C GLY A 97 3.59 -5.02 -0.88
N ARG A 98 2.57 -4.92 -0.01
CA ARG A 98 1.20 -5.29 -0.34
C ARG A 98 0.60 -4.39 -1.43
N ALA A 99 0.83 -3.07 -1.36
CA ALA A 99 0.34 -2.12 -2.37
C ALA A 99 0.95 -2.39 -3.75
N ILE A 100 2.25 -2.68 -3.82
CA ILE A 100 2.93 -2.99 -5.08
C ILE A 100 2.41 -4.28 -5.71
N GLY A 101 2.05 -5.28 -4.89
CA GLY A 101 1.51 -6.56 -5.37
C GLY A 101 0.00 -6.55 -5.68
N GLU A 102 -0.71 -5.46 -5.40
CA GLU A 102 -2.16 -5.41 -5.59
C GLU A 102 -2.54 -5.31 -7.08
N ALA A 103 -3.45 -6.19 -7.51
CA ALA A 103 -3.92 -6.23 -8.88
C ALA A 103 -5.44 -6.01 -8.99
N MET A 104 -6.22 -6.75 -8.20
CA MET A 104 -7.67 -6.84 -8.39
C MET A 104 -8.41 -5.53 -8.07
N ALA A 105 -8.12 -4.93 -6.90
CA ALA A 105 -8.76 -3.67 -6.52
C ALA A 105 -8.42 -2.55 -7.50
N VAL A 106 -7.14 -2.47 -7.89
CA VAL A 106 -6.66 -1.43 -8.80
C VAL A 106 -7.23 -1.61 -10.21
N MET A 107 -7.35 -2.86 -10.71
CA MET A 107 -7.95 -3.15 -12.01
C MET A 107 -9.36 -2.55 -12.15
N MET A 108 -10.13 -2.51 -11.06
CA MET A 108 -11.51 -2.02 -11.06
C MET A 108 -11.62 -0.50 -11.10
N VAL A 109 -10.61 0.24 -10.60
CA VAL A 109 -10.71 1.69 -10.38
C VAL A 109 -9.72 2.54 -11.18
N ALA A 110 -8.69 1.93 -11.78
CA ALA A 110 -7.62 2.66 -12.48
C ALA A 110 -7.95 3.02 -13.94
N GLY A 111 -8.98 2.41 -14.53
CA GLY A 111 -9.41 2.64 -15.92
C GLY A 111 -8.64 1.86 -16.98
N ASN A 112 -7.49 1.28 -16.64
CA ASN A 112 -6.71 0.33 -17.47
C ASN A 112 -6.30 0.82 -18.88
N SER A 113 -5.95 2.10 -19.02
CA SER A 113 -5.35 2.62 -20.25
C SER A 113 -3.84 2.28 -20.32
N PRO A 114 -3.31 1.82 -21.45
CA PRO A 114 -1.90 1.48 -21.61
C PRO A 114 -0.97 2.70 -21.71
N ASN A 115 -1.51 3.91 -21.71
CA ASN A 115 -0.73 5.13 -21.85
C ASN A 115 -0.08 5.54 -20.52
N MET A 116 1.10 6.17 -20.62
CA MET A 116 1.74 6.78 -19.45
C MET A 116 0.89 7.96 -18.94
N PRO A 117 0.60 8.02 -17.64
CA PRO A 117 -0.21 9.10 -17.10
C PRO A 117 0.59 10.40 -17.04
N ASP A 118 0.05 11.46 -17.60
CA ASP A 118 0.53 12.84 -17.50
C ASP A 118 -0.18 13.63 -16.39
N SER A 119 -1.20 13.03 -15.78
CA SER A 119 -2.02 13.63 -14.73
C SER A 119 -2.61 12.54 -13.81
N LEU A 120 -2.88 12.90 -12.55
CA LEU A 120 -3.56 12.03 -11.58
C LEU A 120 -4.98 11.61 -12.02
N PHE A 121 -5.58 12.36 -12.93
CA PHE A 121 -6.91 12.07 -13.46
C PHE A 121 -6.90 11.22 -14.74
N ARG A 122 -5.74 10.78 -15.18
CA ARG A 122 -5.62 9.86 -16.32
C ARG A 122 -5.81 8.41 -15.89
N SER A 123 -6.46 7.67 -16.75
CA SER A 123 -6.52 6.22 -16.68
C SER A 123 -5.12 5.62 -16.88
N VAL A 124 -4.79 4.58 -16.12
CA VAL A 124 -3.48 3.95 -16.13
C VAL A 124 -3.60 2.43 -15.98
N THR A 125 -2.67 1.70 -16.58
CA THR A 125 -2.50 0.25 -16.38
C THR A 125 -1.26 0.01 -15.51
N PHE A 126 -1.44 -0.68 -14.38
CA PHE A 126 -0.33 -1.08 -13.53
C PHE A 126 0.28 -2.40 -14.04
N LEU A 127 1.54 -2.68 -13.70
CA LEU A 127 2.22 -3.91 -14.11
C LEU A 127 1.49 -5.16 -13.62
N THR A 128 1.01 -5.14 -12.37
CA THR A 128 0.21 -6.23 -11.78
C THR A 128 -1.12 -6.45 -12.49
N THR A 129 -1.80 -5.37 -12.87
CA THR A 129 -3.09 -5.45 -13.59
C THR A 129 -2.90 -5.93 -15.02
N ALA A 130 -1.82 -5.55 -15.69
CA ALA A 130 -1.48 -6.06 -17.02
C ALA A 130 -1.28 -7.58 -16.99
N ILE A 131 -0.52 -8.09 -16.03
CA ILE A 131 -0.32 -9.53 -15.86
C ILE A 131 -1.65 -10.23 -15.57
N ALA A 132 -2.42 -9.74 -14.60
CA ALA A 132 -3.66 -10.39 -14.18
C ALA A 132 -4.74 -10.41 -15.29
N LYS A 133 -4.78 -9.37 -16.12
CA LYS A 133 -5.76 -9.21 -17.19
C LYS A 133 -5.42 -10.01 -18.43
N GLU A 134 -4.14 -10.02 -18.83
CA GLU A 134 -3.74 -10.49 -20.16
C GLU A 134 -3.12 -11.89 -20.15
N MET A 135 -2.57 -12.36 -19.03
CA MET A 135 -1.85 -13.64 -18.96
C MET A 135 -2.68 -14.83 -19.44
N SER A 136 -3.98 -14.84 -19.18
CA SER A 136 -4.87 -15.95 -19.57
C SER A 136 -5.11 -16.05 -21.07
N TYR A 137 -4.95 -14.96 -21.81
CA TYR A 137 -5.21 -14.87 -23.26
C TYR A 137 -3.94 -14.71 -24.07
N ALA A 138 -2.82 -14.38 -23.44
CA ALA A 138 -1.55 -14.13 -24.10
C ALA A 138 -0.95 -15.42 -24.67
N SER A 139 -0.39 -15.32 -25.88
CA SER A 139 0.34 -16.39 -26.54
C SER A 139 1.63 -15.87 -27.18
N GLY A 140 2.58 -16.77 -27.43
CA GLY A 140 3.82 -16.45 -28.13
C GLY A 140 4.61 -15.33 -27.45
N LEU A 141 4.99 -14.31 -28.19
CA LEU A 141 5.83 -13.18 -27.74
C LEU A 141 5.17 -12.36 -26.63
N GLN A 142 3.85 -12.16 -26.69
CA GLN A 142 3.11 -11.42 -25.67
C GLN A 142 3.20 -12.10 -24.31
N LYS A 143 3.07 -13.43 -24.25
CA LYS A 143 3.23 -14.21 -23.03
C LYS A 143 4.63 -14.08 -22.44
N GLN A 144 5.66 -14.12 -23.30
CA GLN A 144 7.05 -13.92 -22.85
C GLN A 144 7.26 -12.51 -22.27
N ALA A 145 6.68 -11.48 -22.90
CA ALA A 145 6.73 -10.11 -22.38
C ALA A 145 6.08 -9.99 -21.00
N LEU A 146 4.91 -10.60 -20.78
CA LEU A 146 4.24 -10.62 -19.48
C LEU A 146 5.07 -11.36 -18.39
N PHE A 147 5.72 -12.47 -18.75
CA PHE A 147 6.67 -13.15 -17.86
C PHE A 147 7.86 -12.25 -17.49
N SER A 148 8.39 -11.50 -18.45
CA SER A 148 9.48 -10.55 -18.19
C SER A 148 9.04 -9.44 -17.22
N ILE A 149 7.82 -8.90 -17.39
CA ILE A 149 7.24 -7.91 -16.47
C ILE A 149 7.08 -8.52 -15.06
N ALA A 150 6.58 -9.76 -14.98
CA ALA A 150 6.41 -10.45 -13.70
C ALA A 150 7.77 -10.67 -12.99
N LEU A 151 8.81 -11.04 -13.75
CA LEU A 151 10.16 -11.22 -13.21
C LEU A 151 10.74 -9.91 -12.69
N VAL A 152 10.61 -8.81 -13.44
CA VAL A 152 11.07 -7.49 -13.03
C VAL A 152 10.36 -7.05 -11.74
N LEU A 153 9.03 -7.23 -11.68
CA LEU A 153 8.24 -6.89 -10.50
C LEU A 153 8.67 -7.74 -9.29
N PHE A 154 8.90 -9.04 -9.49
CA PHE A 154 9.37 -9.93 -8.44
C PHE A 154 10.72 -9.49 -7.88
N VAL A 155 11.71 -9.22 -8.76
CA VAL A 155 13.03 -8.74 -8.36
C VAL A 155 12.93 -7.41 -7.62
N PHE A 156 12.09 -6.48 -8.10
CA PHE A 156 11.87 -5.19 -7.47
C PHE A 156 11.32 -5.33 -6.04
N ILE A 157 10.31 -6.18 -5.85
CA ILE A 157 9.75 -6.47 -4.52
C ILE A 157 10.79 -7.12 -3.61
N MET A 158 11.59 -8.06 -4.12
CA MET A 158 12.66 -8.70 -3.35
C MET A 158 13.72 -7.70 -2.90
N VAL A 159 14.11 -6.77 -3.77
CA VAL A 159 15.07 -5.70 -3.43
C VAL A 159 14.51 -4.79 -2.33
N ILE A 160 13.25 -4.33 -2.46
CA ILE A 160 12.60 -3.51 -1.44
C ILE A 160 12.59 -4.25 -0.09
N ASN A 161 12.19 -5.51 -0.07
CA ASN A 161 12.15 -6.31 1.16
C ASN A 161 13.54 -6.50 1.77
N ALA A 162 14.55 -6.80 0.96
CA ALA A 162 15.93 -7.00 1.42
C ALA A 162 16.52 -5.70 2.02
N VAL A 163 16.37 -4.57 1.32
CA VAL A 163 16.83 -3.26 1.80
C VAL A 163 16.12 -2.89 3.10
N SER A 164 14.81 -3.05 3.16
CA SER A 164 14.03 -2.74 4.34
C SER A 164 14.41 -3.60 5.54
N TYR A 165 14.62 -4.90 5.34
CA TYR A 165 15.04 -5.81 6.39
C TYR A 165 16.44 -5.44 6.94
N THR A 166 17.36 -5.07 6.06
CA THR A 166 18.72 -4.66 6.45
C THR A 166 18.69 -3.36 7.28
N HIS A 167 17.93 -2.36 6.84
CA HIS A 167 17.80 -1.09 7.57
C HIS A 167 17.12 -1.24 8.93
N LEU A 168 16.12 -2.12 9.04
CA LEU A 168 15.42 -2.36 10.31
C LEU A 168 16.26 -3.11 11.35
N ARG A 169 17.24 -3.90 10.93
CA ARG A 169 18.18 -4.59 11.84
C ARG A 169 19.35 -3.73 12.29
N ALA A 170 19.69 -2.70 11.55
CA ALA A 170 20.85 -1.85 11.83
C ALA A 170 20.61 -0.81 12.94
N HIS A 171 19.39 -0.73 13.47
CA HIS A 171 18.97 0.19 14.53
C HIS A 171 18.14 -0.49 15.61
#